data_87849ffac9b350f7f3153864e4d2f216
#
_entry.id   87849ffac9b350f7f3153864e4d2f216
#
_cell.length_a   1.000
_cell.length_b   1.000
_cell.length_c   1.000
_cell.angle_alpha   90.00
_cell.angle_beta   90.00
_cell.angle_gamma   90.00
#
_symmetry.space_group_name_H-M   'P 1'
#
loop_
_entity.id
_entity.type
_entity.pdbx_description
1 polymer ?
#
loop_
_entity_poly.entity_id
_entity_poly.type
_entity_poly.pdbx_seq_one_letter_code
_entity_poly.pdbx_strand_id
1 'polypeptide(L)'
;MPDDFSLARSNVAILGLGLMGGSLALALRGRCASLLGVDPHPATLEAALSLAIVDHASADPASLLPEADVILLAAPVPAIESLLEQLPAWTSRPCVVMDLGSTKRAIVEAMSRLPVNFDPIGGHPICGKETLSLASAEATLYRGATFCLTPLARSGERAWSAARQIIEAIGAHPVSVDADEHDRIFASTSHLPFLLSSALALTAPGEAGPFIGPGFRSASRLAGTPASMMSGVLRSNRENVLAALSRFQTRLADLQSALVSGDEAELTALLDHARARYSDFVSARTDSHKTSVTR
;
A
#
# COMPACT_ATOMS: atom_id res chain seq x y z
N MET A 1 21.99 1.17 26.19
CA MET A 1 22.54 1.70 24.92
C MET A 1 21.36 1.80 23.98
N PRO A 2 21.05 2.94 23.35
CA PRO A 2 20.07 2.95 22.27
C PRO A 2 20.57 1.95 21.23
N ASP A 3 19.69 1.06 20.79
CA ASP A 3 19.97 0.03 19.77
C ASP A 3 20.23 0.78 18.45
N ASP A 4 21.51 0.90 18.09
CA ASP A 4 21.97 1.72 16.95
C ASP A 4 21.71 0.92 15.66
N PHE A 5 20.42 0.81 15.27
CA PHE A 5 20.04 0.14 14.03
C PHE A 5 20.69 0.86 12.84
N SER A 6 21.32 0.09 11.97
CA SER A 6 21.94 0.59 10.74
C SER A 6 21.50 -0.26 9.55
N LEU A 7 20.72 0.34 8.66
CA LEU A 7 20.28 -0.33 7.42
C LEU A 7 21.48 -0.84 6.61
N ALA A 8 22.54 -0.05 6.52
CA ALA A 8 23.74 -0.41 5.75
C ALA A 8 24.45 -1.68 6.26
N ARG A 9 24.22 -2.07 7.51
CA ARG A 9 24.81 -3.27 8.12
C ARG A 9 23.79 -4.40 8.30
N SER A 10 22.55 -4.23 7.85
CA SER A 10 21.46 -5.17 8.05
C SER A 10 21.21 -6.03 6.83
N ASN A 11 20.90 -7.29 7.04
CA ASN A 11 20.32 -8.19 6.05
C ASN A 11 18.81 -7.94 5.98
N VAL A 12 18.31 -7.59 4.81
CA VAL A 12 16.89 -7.27 4.57
C VAL A 12 16.24 -8.39 3.77
N ALA A 13 15.30 -9.10 4.37
CA ALA A 13 14.49 -10.11 3.70
C ALA A 13 13.20 -9.47 3.16
N ILE A 14 12.85 -9.76 1.91
CA ILE A 14 11.62 -9.28 1.24
C ILE A 14 10.81 -10.51 0.85
N LEU A 15 9.63 -10.66 1.43
CA LEU A 15 8.68 -11.74 1.15
C LEU A 15 7.64 -11.23 0.15
N GLY A 16 7.68 -11.77 -1.06
CA GLY A 16 6.95 -11.33 -2.24
C GLY A 16 7.81 -10.44 -3.14
N LEU A 17 8.21 -10.97 -4.30
CA LEU A 17 9.03 -10.28 -5.29
C LEU A 17 8.21 -9.84 -6.53
N GLY A 18 6.97 -9.42 -6.30
CA GLY A 18 6.16 -8.78 -7.35
C GLY A 18 6.62 -7.34 -7.64
N LEU A 19 5.71 -6.53 -8.19
CA LEU A 19 5.98 -5.11 -8.45
C LEU A 19 6.53 -4.38 -7.21
N MET A 20 5.83 -4.47 -6.08
CA MET A 20 6.19 -3.72 -4.87
C MET A 20 7.49 -4.21 -4.26
N GLY A 21 7.59 -5.52 -3.95
CA GLY A 21 8.79 -6.09 -3.33
C GLY A 21 10.02 -6.01 -4.23
N GLY A 22 9.87 -6.25 -5.54
CA GLY A 22 10.95 -6.09 -6.51
C GLY A 22 11.44 -4.65 -6.63
N SER A 23 10.51 -3.67 -6.66
CA SER A 23 10.87 -2.24 -6.66
C SER A 23 11.58 -1.82 -5.38
N LEU A 24 11.15 -2.38 -4.23
CA LEU A 24 11.78 -2.15 -2.94
C LEU A 24 13.21 -2.72 -2.92
N ALA A 25 13.41 -3.95 -3.39
CA ALA A 25 14.72 -4.55 -3.53
C ALA A 25 15.65 -3.71 -4.41
N LEU A 26 15.17 -3.28 -5.58
CA LEU A 26 15.92 -2.40 -6.48
C LEU A 26 16.31 -1.06 -5.83
N ALA A 27 15.41 -0.45 -5.06
CA ALA A 27 15.64 0.82 -4.38
C ALA A 27 16.61 0.69 -3.19
N LEU A 28 16.64 -0.48 -2.53
CA LEU A 28 17.52 -0.77 -1.39
C LEU A 28 18.88 -1.34 -1.77
N ARG A 29 19.09 -1.64 -3.05
CA ARG A 29 20.32 -2.24 -3.53
C ARG A 29 21.53 -1.34 -3.24
N GLY A 30 22.56 -1.93 -2.60
CA GLY A 30 23.75 -1.20 -2.15
C GLY A 30 23.55 -0.28 -0.95
N ARG A 31 22.37 -0.35 -0.29
CA ARG A 31 22.02 0.42 0.91
C ARG A 31 21.90 -0.43 2.16
N CYS A 32 21.94 -1.75 2.02
CA CYS A 32 21.94 -2.72 3.10
C CYS A 32 23.08 -3.74 2.89
N ALA A 33 23.34 -4.58 3.90
CA ALA A 33 24.42 -5.57 3.84
C ALA A 33 24.10 -6.66 2.79
N SER A 34 22.86 -7.17 2.81
CA SER A 34 22.39 -8.16 1.84
C SER A 34 20.87 -8.06 1.66
N LEU A 35 20.39 -8.39 0.44
CA LEU A 35 18.99 -8.51 0.08
C LEU A 35 18.62 -9.97 -0.11
N LEU A 36 17.69 -10.45 0.72
CA LEU A 36 17.20 -11.83 0.73
C LEU A 36 15.77 -11.84 0.16
N GLY A 37 15.55 -12.51 -0.96
CA GLY A 37 14.27 -12.54 -1.64
C GLY A 37 13.53 -13.86 -1.38
N VAL A 38 12.26 -13.78 -0.99
CA VAL A 38 11.40 -14.96 -0.85
C VAL A 38 10.17 -14.80 -1.74
N ASP A 39 9.94 -15.78 -2.62
CA ASP A 39 8.74 -15.80 -3.50
C ASP A 39 8.36 -17.25 -3.83
N PRO A 40 7.09 -17.64 -3.85
CA PRO A 40 6.69 -19.02 -4.15
C PRO A 40 6.90 -19.43 -5.62
N HIS A 41 7.14 -18.47 -6.53
CA HIS A 41 7.25 -18.73 -7.96
C HIS A 41 8.70 -18.88 -8.42
N PRO A 42 9.15 -20.06 -8.88
CA PRO A 42 10.53 -20.28 -9.31
C PRO A 42 11.03 -19.32 -10.39
N ALA A 43 10.17 -18.98 -11.37
CA ALA A 43 10.54 -18.05 -12.43
C ALA A 43 10.80 -16.62 -11.90
N THR A 44 10.10 -16.18 -10.84
CA THR A 44 10.36 -14.90 -10.17
C THR A 44 11.70 -14.93 -9.46
N LEU A 45 12.03 -16.02 -8.77
CA LEU A 45 13.32 -16.19 -8.08
C LEU A 45 14.49 -16.18 -9.05
N GLU A 46 14.38 -16.93 -10.16
CA GLU A 46 15.39 -16.97 -11.20
C GLU A 46 15.63 -15.57 -11.83
N ALA A 47 14.53 -14.86 -12.14
CA ALA A 47 14.62 -13.49 -12.65
C ALA A 47 15.25 -12.53 -11.63
N ALA A 48 14.87 -12.62 -10.34
CA ALA A 48 15.41 -11.77 -9.30
C ALA A 48 16.93 -11.95 -9.10
N LEU A 49 17.43 -13.19 -9.20
CA LEU A 49 18.86 -13.50 -9.14
C LEU A 49 19.59 -13.08 -10.41
N SER A 50 19.07 -13.44 -11.60
CA SER A 50 19.74 -13.16 -12.89
C SER A 50 19.86 -11.66 -13.17
N LEU A 51 18.87 -10.86 -12.74
CA LEU A 51 18.88 -9.41 -12.82
C LEU A 51 19.57 -8.74 -11.62
N ALA A 52 20.13 -9.55 -10.72
CA ALA A 52 20.76 -9.14 -9.49
C ALA A 52 19.88 -8.15 -8.68
N ILE A 53 18.59 -8.38 -8.62
CA ILE A 53 17.62 -7.61 -7.81
C ILE A 53 17.82 -7.91 -6.33
N VAL A 54 18.11 -9.18 -6.00
CA VAL A 54 18.46 -9.67 -4.66
C VAL A 54 19.77 -10.46 -4.71
N ASP A 55 20.44 -10.60 -3.56
CA ASP A 55 21.69 -11.34 -3.45
C ASP A 55 21.45 -12.84 -3.27
N HIS A 56 20.37 -13.20 -2.56
CA HIS A 56 19.92 -14.59 -2.34
C HIS A 56 18.42 -14.68 -2.56
N ALA A 57 17.96 -15.80 -3.11
CA ALA A 57 16.53 -16.04 -3.31
C ALA A 57 16.16 -17.48 -3.00
N SER A 58 14.99 -17.69 -2.39
CA SER A 58 14.46 -19.01 -2.05
C SER A 58 12.95 -19.03 -2.04
N ALA A 59 12.34 -20.17 -2.40
CA ALA A 59 10.92 -20.41 -2.18
C ALA A 59 10.62 -20.81 -0.72
N ASP A 60 11.62 -21.29 0.01
CA ASP A 60 11.51 -21.67 1.42
C ASP A 60 11.99 -20.51 2.32
N PRO A 61 11.08 -19.84 3.05
CA PRO A 61 11.45 -18.75 3.96
C PRO A 61 12.42 -19.20 5.06
N ALA A 62 12.31 -20.46 5.55
CA ALA A 62 13.14 -20.97 6.64
C ALA A 62 14.62 -21.03 6.27
N SER A 63 14.95 -21.07 4.98
CA SER A 63 16.33 -21.09 4.51
C SER A 63 17.05 -19.73 4.56
N LEU A 64 16.30 -18.62 4.61
CA LEU A 64 16.85 -17.25 4.54
C LEU A 64 16.55 -16.41 5.78
N LEU A 65 15.36 -16.55 6.38
CA LEU A 65 14.92 -15.67 7.48
C LEU A 65 15.78 -15.79 8.77
N PRO A 66 16.45 -16.90 9.09
CA PRO A 66 17.39 -16.93 10.21
C PRO A 66 18.55 -15.93 10.10
N GLU A 67 18.84 -15.40 8.92
CA GLU A 67 19.88 -14.40 8.70
C GLU A 67 19.36 -12.97 8.67
N ALA A 68 18.03 -12.77 8.61
CA ALA A 68 17.41 -11.46 8.42
C ALA A 68 17.41 -10.61 9.71
N ASP A 69 17.81 -9.35 9.59
CA ASP A 69 17.67 -8.32 10.62
C ASP A 69 16.36 -7.52 10.46
N VAL A 70 15.87 -7.46 9.22
CA VAL A 70 14.59 -6.82 8.83
C VAL A 70 13.85 -7.75 7.88
N ILE A 71 12.56 -7.93 8.10
CA ILE A 71 11.66 -8.69 7.25
C ILE A 71 10.57 -7.76 6.73
N LEU A 72 10.50 -7.63 5.40
CA LEU A 72 9.54 -6.78 4.68
C LEU A 72 8.51 -7.67 3.98
N LEU A 73 7.22 -7.52 4.35
CA LEU A 73 6.14 -8.33 3.80
C LEU A 73 5.48 -7.58 2.63
N ALA A 74 5.83 -7.93 1.40
CA ALA A 74 5.41 -7.28 0.16
C ALA A 74 4.44 -8.16 -0.66
N ALA A 75 3.45 -8.72 0.00
CA ALA A 75 2.47 -9.64 -0.56
C ALA A 75 1.02 -9.09 -0.48
N PRO A 76 0.02 -9.71 -1.11
CA PRO A 76 -1.38 -9.37 -0.89
C PRO A 76 -1.80 -9.50 0.57
N VAL A 77 -2.75 -8.66 1.04
CA VAL A 77 -3.16 -8.59 2.44
C VAL A 77 -3.44 -9.96 3.09
N PRO A 78 -4.22 -10.87 2.48
CA PRO A 78 -4.45 -12.18 3.08
C PRO A 78 -3.18 -13.05 3.19
N ALA A 79 -2.25 -12.86 2.26
CA ALA A 79 -0.96 -13.58 2.32
C ALA A 79 -0.06 -13.00 3.43
N ILE A 80 -0.08 -11.67 3.65
CA ILE A 80 0.64 -11.03 4.76
C ILE A 80 0.16 -11.58 6.11
N GLU A 81 -1.15 -11.70 6.31
CA GLU A 81 -1.71 -12.29 7.54
C GLU A 81 -1.22 -13.72 7.75
N SER A 82 -1.25 -14.56 6.72
CA SER A 82 -0.74 -15.93 6.77
C SER A 82 0.78 -16.01 7.00
N LEU A 83 1.56 -15.11 6.39
CA LEU A 83 3.01 -15.04 6.61
C LEU A 83 3.33 -14.66 8.05
N LEU A 84 2.60 -13.71 8.64
CA LEU A 84 2.78 -13.31 10.05
C LEU A 84 2.51 -14.46 11.02
N GLU A 85 1.50 -15.30 10.76
CA GLU A 85 1.21 -16.47 11.57
C GLU A 85 2.32 -17.53 11.51
N GLN A 86 2.96 -17.69 10.36
CA GLN A 86 3.99 -18.70 10.12
C GLN A 86 5.39 -18.21 10.49
N LEU A 87 5.63 -16.90 10.55
CA LEU A 87 6.94 -16.29 10.77
C LEU A 87 7.71 -16.86 11.97
N PRO A 88 7.08 -17.13 13.15
CA PRO A 88 7.78 -17.70 14.30
C PRO A 88 8.31 -19.14 14.10
N ALA A 89 7.77 -19.87 13.11
CA ALA A 89 8.26 -21.20 12.76
C ALA A 89 9.51 -21.17 11.87
N TRP A 90 9.75 -20.07 11.16
CA TRP A 90 10.87 -19.92 10.24
C TRP A 90 12.11 -19.29 10.88
N THR A 91 11.92 -18.45 11.89
CA THR A 91 13.04 -17.82 12.59
C THR A 91 12.69 -17.47 14.03
N SER A 92 13.66 -17.61 14.93
CA SER A 92 13.61 -17.11 16.31
C SER A 92 14.55 -15.91 16.51
N ARG A 93 15.24 -15.47 15.46
CA ARG A 93 16.18 -14.34 15.52
C ARG A 93 15.42 -13.03 15.81
N PRO A 94 15.93 -12.20 16.73
CA PRO A 94 15.39 -10.86 16.94
C PRO A 94 15.50 -10.00 15.67
N CYS A 95 14.35 -9.58 15.12
CA CYS A 95 14.31 -8.80 13.88
C CYS A 95 13.15 -7.81 13.85
N VAL A 96 13.28 -6.80 12.99
CA VAL A 96 12.19 -5.89 12.67
C VAL A 96 11.27 -6.53 11.63
N VAL A 97 9.96 -6.36 11.79
CA VAL A 97 8.96 -6.82 10.81
C VAL A 97 8.13 -5.62 10.34
N MET A 98 8.14 -5.35 9.04
CA MET A 98 7.32 -4.30 8.43
C MET A 98 6.56 -4.86 7.23
N ASP A 99 5.30 -4.48 7.05
CA ASP A 99 4.52 -4.84 5.87
C ASP A 99 4.37 -3.67 4.88
N LEU A 100 3.86 -3.98 3.69
CA LEU A 100 3.51 -3.01 2.65
C LEU A 100 2.03 -3.11 2.24
N GLY A 101 1.20 -3.72 3.07
CA GLY A 101 -0.21 -3.99 2.76
C GLY A 101 -1.06 -2.73 2.61
N SER A 102 -2.12 -2.83 1.81
CA SER A 102 -3.02 -1.69 1.52
C SER A 102 -4.08 -1.45 2.60
N THR A 103 -4.25 -2.36 3.56
CA THR A 103 -5.08 -2.19 4.77
C THR A 103 -4.24 -2.50 6.00
N LYS A 104 -4.59 -1.90 7.15
CA LYS A 104 -3.71 -1.95 8.32
C LYS A 104 -4.28 -2.66 9.52
N ARG A 105 -5.58 -2.51 9.81
CA ARG A 105 -6.19 -3.01 11.03
C ARG A 105 -5.91 -4.50 11.28
N ALA A 106 -6.26 -5.36 10.32
CA ALA A 106 -6.05 -6.81 10.46
C ALA A 106 -4.56 -7.19 10.53
N ILE A 107 -3.70 -6.52 9.75
CA ILE A 107 -2.26 -6.76 9.73
C ILE A 107 -1.63 -6.36 11.06
N VAL A 108 -1.95 -5.17 11.60
CA VAL A 108 -1.43 -4.69 12.90
C VAL A 108 -1.91 -5.59 14.03
N GLU A 109 -3.16 -6.07 13.98
CA GLU A 109 -3.66 -7.05 14.92
C GLU A 109 -2.88 -8.39 14.84
N ALA A 110 -2.60 -8.90 13.65
CA ALA A 110 -1.76 -10.08 13.47
C ALA A 110 -0.32 -9.84 13.98
N MET A 111 0.28 -8.68 13.70
CA MET A 111 1.59 -8.28 14.20
C MET A 111 1.64 -8.21 15.73
N SER A 112 0.54 -7.81 16.38
CA SER A 112 0.49 -7.72 17.84
C SER A 112 0.66 -9.08 18.54
N ARG A 113 0.32 -10.17 17.84
CA ARG A 113 0.44 -11.55 18.31
C ARG A 113 1.82 -12.17 18.11
N LEU A 114 2.72 -11.50 17.38
CA LEU A 114 4.09 -11.99 17.19
C LEU A 114 4.84 -12.10 18.52
N PRO A 115 5.70 -13.12 18.72
CA PRO A 115 6.60 -13.23 19.87
C PRO A 115 7.45 -11.98 20.10
N VAL A 116 7.96 -11.81 21.33
CA VAL A 116 8.68 -10.60 21.76
C VAL A 116 9.99 -10.31 21.04
N ASN A 117 10.59 -11.32 20.41
CA ASN A 117 11.79 -11.18 19.59
C ASN A 117 11.53 -10.47 18.24
N PHE A 118 10.28 -10.35 17.82
CA PHE A 118 9.92 -9.54 16.65
C PHE A 118 9.53 -8.14 17.09
N ASP A 119 10.10 -7.12 16.42
CA ASP A 119 9.76 -5.71 16.62
C ASP A 119 8.95 -5.19 15.43
N PRO A 120 7.59 -5.26 15.48
CA PRO A 120 6.74 -4.97 14.34
C PRO A 120 6.39 -3.50 14.20
N ILE A 121 6.22 -3.05 12.95
CA ILE A 121 5.64 -1.76 12.59
C ILE A 121 4.86 -1.92 11.28
N GLY A 122 3.62 -1.44 11.24
CA GLY A 122 2.82 -1.47 10.01
C GLY A 122 3.28 -0.43 9.00
N GLY A 123 3.20 -0.76 7.72
CA GLY A 123 3.58 0.11 6.62
C GLY A 123 2.62 0.03 5.43
N HIS A 124 2.46 1.15 4.70
CA HIS A 124 1.73 1.21 3.44
C HIS A 124 2.27 2.31 2.54
N PRO A 125 3.02 2.01 1.49
CA PRO A 125 3.44 2.98 0.49
C PRO A 125 2.27 3.37 -0.43
N ILE A 126 2.03 4.67 -0.60
CA ILE A 126 0.92 5.17 -1.43
C ILE A 126 1.41 5.39 -2.86
N CYS A 127 1.71 4.30 -3.52
CA CYS A 127 2.14 4.23 -4.91
C CYS A 127 1.81 2.86 -5.50
N GLY A 128 1.99 2.70 -6.80
CA GLY A 128 1.74 1.44 -7.50
C GLY A 128 1.47 1.65 -8.97
N LYS A 129 1.29 0.53 -9.66
CA LYS A 129 0.88 0.46 -11.07
C LYS A 129 -0.24 -0.58 -11.20
N GLU A 130 -0.89 -0.63 -12.35
CA GLU A 130 -1.91 -1.65 -12.66
C GLU A 130 -1.30 -3.03 -12.95
N THR A 131 0.03 -3.14 -13.03
CA THR A 131 0.79 -4.39 -13.22
C THR A 131 1.32 -4.92 -11.89
N LEU A 132 1.44 -6.25 -11.75
CA LEU A 132 1.82 -6.87 -10.47
C LEU A 132 3.15 -7.62 -10.51
N SER A 133 3.74 -7.82 -11.71
CA SER A 133 4.90 -8.68 -11.88
C SER A 133 6.24 -8.02 -11.52
N LEU A 134 7.25 -8.84 -11.22
CA LEU A 134 8.63 -8.40 -11.05
C LEU A 134 9.17 -7.66 -12.28
N ALA A 135 8.75 -8.06 -13.48
CA ALA A 135 9.17 -7.42 -14.74
C ALA A 135 8.75 -5.94 -14.84
N SER A 136 7.79 -5.50 -14.04
CA SER A 136 7.35 -4.10 -13.97
C SER A 136 7.98 -3.32 -12.83
N ALA A 137 8.86 -3.96 -12.04
CA ALA A 137 9.53 -3.34 -10.90
C ALA A 137 10.53 -2.25 -11.35
N GLU A 138 10.61 -1.18 -10.58
CA GLU A 138 11.54 -0.08 -10.83
C GLU A 138 11.98 0.58 -9.52
N ALA A 139 13.27 0.93 -9.44
CA ALA A 139 13.88 1.52 -8.24
C ALA A 139 13.26 2.87 -7.82
N THR A 140 12.58 3.55 -8.75
CA THR A 140 12.01 4.88 -8.54
C THR A 140 10.54 4.87 -8.13
N LEU A 141 9.90 3.69 -8.03
CA LEU A 141 8.46 3.55 -7.75
C LEU A 141 8.01 4.30 -6.48
N TYR A 142 8.85 4.31 -5.47
CA TYR A 142 8.55 4.91 -4.15
C TYR A 142 8.93 6.39 -4.04
N ARG A 143 9.71 6.92 -4.98
CA ARG A 143 10.29 8.27 -4.89
C ARG A 143 9.20 9.33 -4.83
N GLY A 144 9.22 10.15 -3.78
CA GLY A 144 8.24 11.20 -3.53
C GLY A 144 6.85 10.70 -3.08
N ALA A 145 6.65 9.38 -2.92
CA ALA A 145 5.40 8.83 -2.43
C ALA A 145 5.25 9.03 -0.92
N THR A 146 4.02 9.19 -0.46
CA THR A 146 3.70 9.07 0.96
C THR A 146 3.85 7.62 1.38
N PHE A 147 4.48 7.39 2.53
CA PHE A 147 4.58 6.07 3.16
C PHE A 147 3.90 6.14 4.54
N CYS A 148 2.71 5.55 4.65
CA CYS A 148 2.01 5.49 5.93
C CYS A 148 2.71 4.49 6.85
N LEU A 149 2.97 4.90 8.09
CA LEU A 149 3.44 4.06 9.19
C LEU A 149 2.33 3.92 10.22
N THR A 150 2.02 2.70 10.61
CA THR A 150 1.02 2.38 11.64
C THR A 150 1.72 1.63 12.79
N PRO A 151 2.29 2.38 13.76
CA PRO A 151 2.99 1.76 14.87
C PRO A 151 2.03 1.04 15.79
N LEU A 152 2.50 -0.04 16.40
CA LEU A 152 1.85 -0.71 17.50
C LEU A 152 2.34 -0.11 18.83
N ALA A 153 1.58 -0.31 19.92
CA ALA A 153 2.05 0.07 21.27
C ALA A 153 3.38 -0.58 21.66
N ARG A 154 3.72 -1.72 21.03
CA ARG A 154 4.97 -2.46 21.25
C ARG A 154 6.07 -2.17 20.22
N SER A 155 5.82 -1.32 19.24
CA SER A 155 6.86 -0.92 18.26
C SER A 155 8.00 -0.21 18.98
N GLY A 156 9.17 -0.83 18.97
CA GLY A 156 10.37 -0.32 19.66
C GLY A 156 11.15 0.70 18.83
N GLU A 157 12.17 1.30 19.45
CA GLU A 157 13.06 2.25 18.77
C GLU A 157 13.74 1.64 17.53
N ARG A 158 14.03 0.32 17.58
CA ARG A 158 14.64 -0.39 16.45
C ARG A 158 13.70 -0.44 15.24
N ALA A 159 12.40 -0.75 15.43
CA ALA A 159 11.41 -0.74 14.35
C ALA A 159 11.24 0.65 13.75
N TRP A 160 11.17 1.69 14.58
CA TRP A 160 11.10 3.08 14.13
C TRP A 160 12.33 3.52 13.36
N SER A 161 13.53 3.18 13.84
CA SER A 161 14.79 3.51 13.17
C SER A 161 14.90 2.81 11.82
N ALA A 162 14.56 1.51 11.77
CA ALA A 162 14.55 0.72 10.53
C ALA A 162 13.55 1.30 9.52
N ALA A 163 12.32 1.58 9.94
CA ALA A 163 11.30 2.15 9.06
C ALA A 163 11.76 3.48 8.47
N ARG A 164 12.28 4.41 9.29
CA ARG A 164 12.77 5.70 8.81
C ARG A 164 13.92 5.56 7.82
N GLN A 165 14.93 4.72 8.12
CA GLN A 165 16.08 4.53 7.21
C GLN A 165 15.68 3.88 5.89
N ILE A 166 14.74 2.91 5.92
CA ILE A 166 14.20 2.29 4.70
C ILE A 166 13.45 3.32 3.86
N ILE A 167 12.53 4.08 4.47
CA ILE A 167 11.70 5.09 3.78
C ILE A 167 12.58 6.18 3.17
N GLU A 168 13.59 6.65 3.89
CA GLU A 168 14.58 7.61 3.38
C GLU A 168 15.38 7.01 2.21
N ALA A 169 15.84 5.77 2.34
CA ALA A 169 16.62 5.07 1.31
C ALA A 169 15.85 4.94 -0.01
N ILE A 170 14.54 4.73 0.04
CA ILE A 170 13.69 4.62 -1.16
C ILE A 170 13.16 5.98 -1.66
N GLY A 171 13.47 7.07 -0.95
CA GLY A 171 13.07 8.43 -1.31
C GLY A 171 11.58 8.73 -1.11
N ALA A 172 10.91 8.02 -0.21
CA ALA A 172 9.52 8.25 0.18
C ALA A 172 9.41 9.19 1.39
N HIS A 173 8.19 9.61 1.74
CA HIS A 173 7.90 10.52 2.85
C HIS A 173 7.06 9.82 3.92
N PRO A 174 7.55 9.63 5.16
CA PRO A 174 6.81 8.97 6.22
C PRO A 174 5.67 9.84 6.76
N VAL A 175 4.51 9.22 6.97
CA VAL A 175 3.36 9.81 7.68
C VAL A 175 2.87 8.78 8.69
N SER A 176 2.88 9.12 9.98
CA SER A 176 2.34 8.23 11.01
C SER A 176 0.83 8.40 11.14
N VAL A 177 0.11 7.29 11.19
CA VAL A 177 -1.34 7.25 11.31
C VAL A 177 -1.76 6.01 12.09
N ASP A 178 -2.82 6.10 12.88
CA ASP A 178 -3.44 4.94 13.52
C ASP A 178 -4.04 3.97 12.49
N ALA A 179 -4.03 2.65 12.78
CA ALA A 179 -4.47 1.63 11.83
C ALA A 179 -5.96 1.74 11.47
N ASP A 180 -6.84 2.06 12.44
CA ASP A 180 -8.27 2.26 12.21
C ASP A 180 -8.52 3.51 11.38
N GLU A 181 -7.82 4.61 11.70
CA GLU A 181 -7.90 5.86 10.95
C GLU A 181 -7.36 5.70 9.52
N HIS A 182 -6.25 4.97 9.34
CA HIS A 182 -5.73 4.59 8.02
C HIS A 182 -6.82 3.91 7.19
N ASP A 183 -7.42 2.84 7.71
CA ASP A 183 -8.40 2.06 6.97
C ASP A 183 -9.67 2.84 6.67
N ARG A 184 -10.09 3.73 7.59
CA ARG A 184 -11.21 4.66 7.38
C ARG A 184 -10.94 5.67 6.25
N ILE A 185 -9.73 6.24 6.20
CA ILE A 185 -9.33 7.19 5.14
C ILE A 185 -9.27 6.47 3.80
N PHE A 186 -8.56 5.32 3.72
CA PHE A 186 -8.36 4.59 2.47
C PHE A 186 -9.65 3.95 1.93
N ALA A 187 -10.63 3.65 2.79
CA ALA A 187 -11.95 3.26 2.33
C ALA A 187 -12.59 4.33 1.42
N SER A 188 -12.40 5.61 1.73
CA SER A 188 -12.99 6.73 0.96
C SER A 188 -12.11 7.20 -0.20
N THR A 189 -10.77 7.13 -0.06
CA THR A 189 -9.82 7.73 -1.02
C THR A 189 -9.24 6.73 -2.01
N SER A 190 -9.40 5.43 -1.78
CA SER A 190 -8.87 4.36 -2.62
C SER A 190 -9.92 3.28 -2.94
N HIS A 191 -10.50 2.65 -1.93
CA HIS A 191 -11.37 1.48 -2.12
C HIS A 191 -12.72 1.87 -2.76
N LEU A 192 -13.34 2.94 -2.30
CA LEU A 192 -14.56 3.49 -2.91
C LEU A 192 -14.33 3.91 -4.37
N PRO A 193 -13.30 4.69 -4.73
CA PRO A 193 -12.98 5.00 -6.13
C PRO A 193 -12.86 3.78 -7.03
N PHE A 194 -12.26 2.67 -6.56
CA PHE A 194 -12.22 1.42 -7.31
C PHE A 194 -13.62 0.85 -7.58
N LEU A 195 -14.48 0.79 -6.56
CA LEU A 195 -15.86 0.30 -6.69
C LEU A 195 -16.67 1.19 -7.65
N LEU A 196 -16.51 2.52 -7.57
CA LEU A 196 -17.19 3.47 -8.45
C LEU A 196 -16.73 3.34 -9.89
N SER A 197 -15.41 3.19 -10.12
CA SER A 197 -14.87 2.91 -11.45
C SER A 197 -15.44 1.62 -12.03
N SER A 198 -15.54 0.57 -11.22
CA SER A 198 -16.09 -0.73 -11.62
C SER A 198 -17.59 -0.62 -11.94
N ALA A 199 -18.37 0.05 -11.08
CA ALA A 199 -19.79 0.27 -11.31
C ALA A 199 -20.02 1.10 -12.58
N LEU A 200 -19.25 2.18 -12.79
CA LEU A 200 -19.32 3.01 -13.98
C LEU A 200 -19.04 2.21 -15.26
N ALA A 201 -18.01 1.36 -15.25
CA ALA A 201 -17.70 0.49 -16.38
C ALA A 201 -18.84 -0.50 -16.70
N LEU A 202 -19.54 -1.01 -15.67
CA LEU A 202 -20.67 -1.94 -15.83
C LEU A 202 -21.96 -1.24 -16.30
N THR A 203 -22.09 0.07 -16.13
CA THR A 203 -23.30 0.84 -16.56
C THR A 203 -23.21 1.33 -18.00
N ALA A 204 -22.02 1.33 -18.62
CA ALA A 204 -21.88 1.74 -20.02
C ALA A 204 -22.58 0.73 -20.95
N PRO A 205 -23.42 1.17 -21.89
CA PRO A 205 -24.05 0.28 -22.87
C PRO A 205 -22.98 -0.36 -23.78
N GLY A 206 -23.24 -1.61 -24.28
CA GLY A 206 -22.28 -2.36 -25.07
C GLY A 206 -21.78 -1.66 -26.34
N GLU A 207 -22.63 -0.82 -26.94
CA GLU A 207 -22.32 -0.01 -28.13
C GLU A 207 -21.56 1.30 -27.82
N ALA A 208 -21.27 1.60 -26.57
CA ALA A 208 -20.61 2.87 -26.18
C ALA A 208 -19.14 2.98 -26.67
N GLY A 209 -18.50 1.90 -27.06
CA GLY A 209 -17.06 1.85 -27.40
C GLY A 209 -16.57 3.03 -28.26
N PRO A 210 -17.18 3.33 -29.42
CA PRO A 210 -16.76 4.45 -30.29
C PRO A 210 -16.94 5.84 -29.66
N PHE A 211 -17.77 5.97 -28.63
CA PHE A 211 -18.14 7.23 -27.97
C PHE A 211 -17.41 7.46 -26.64
N ILE A 212 -16.57 6.52 -26.21
CA ILE A 212 -15.81 6.63 -24.96
C ILE A 212 -14.72 7.69 -25.09
N GLY A 213 -14.97 8.86 -24.47
CA GLY A 213 -14.04 9.97 -24.40
C GLY A 213 -13.06 9.90 -23.21
N PRO A 214 -12.16 10.90 -23.07
CA PRO A 214 -11.15 10.96 -22.00
C PRO A 214 -11.76 10.95 -20.59
N GLY A 215 -12.91 11.61 -20.38
CA GLY A 215 -13.57 11.65 -19.08
C GLY A 215 -13.99 10.28 -18.59
N PHE A 216 -14.64 9.47 -19.42
CA PHE A 216 -15.02 8.10 -19.05
C PHE A 216 -13.79 7.24 -18.79
N ARG A 217 -12.76 7.30 -19.66
CA ARG A 217 -11.53 6.52 -19.49
C ARG A 217 -10.84 6.86 -18.16
N SER A 218 -10.77 8.13 -17.82
CA SER A 218 -10.18 8.56 -16.54
C SER A 218 -10.99 8.08 -15.34
N ALA A 219 -12.32 8.23 -15.36
CA ALA A 219 -13.20 7.85 -14.27
C ALA A 219 -13.30 6.33 -14.07
N SER A 220 -13.26 5.54 -15.17
CA SER A 220 -13.33 4.07 -15.12
C SER A 220 -11.98 3.36 -15.09
N ARG A 221 -10.86 4.08 -15.06
CA ARG A 221 -9.50 3.49 -15.16
C ARG A 221 -9.21 2.42 -14.12
N LEU A 222 -9.63 2.64 -12.88
CA LEU A 222 -9.37 1.70 -11.78
C LEU A 222 -10.10 0.35 -11.96
N ALA A 223 -11.16 0.29 -12.78
CA ALA A 223 -11.83 -0.98 -13.11
C ALA A 223 -10.89 -1.99 -13.81
N GLY A 224 -9.80 -1.52 -14.42
CA GLY A 224 -8.75 -2.36 -14.99
C GLY A 224 -7.84 -3.04 -13.96
N THR A 225 -7.94 -2.71 -12.68
CA THR A 225 -7.14 -3.36 -11.63
C THR A 225 -7.60 -4.81 -11.42
N PRO A 226 -6.66 -5.80 -11.35
CA PRO A 226 -7.03 -7.19 -11.15
C PRO A 226 -7.89 -7.42 -9.90
N ALA A 227 -9.00 -8.15 -10.07
CA ALA A 227 -9.92 -8.46 -8.97
C ALA A 227 -9.23 -9.25 -7.84
N SER A 228 -8.26 -10.11 -8.17
CA SER A 228 -7.46 -10.86 -7.18
C SER A 228 -6.72 -9.97 -6.19
N MET A 229 -6.28 -8.79 -6.61
CA MET A 229 -5.64 -7.79 -5.76
C MET A 229 -6.66 -7.09 -4.87
N MET A 230 -7.77 -6.61 -5.46
CA MET A 230 -8.73 -5.76 -4.74
C MET A 230 -9.68 -6.54 -3.82
N SER A 231 -10.01 -7.80 -4.13
CA SER A 231 -10.92 -8.60 -3.31
C SER A 231 -10.43 -8.78 -1.87
N GLY A 232 -9.14 -9.00 -1.67
CA GLY A 232 -8.52 -9.08 -0.35
C GLY A 232 -8.60 -7.76 0.41
N VAL A 233 -8.31 -6.64 -0.27
CA VAL A 233 -8.38 -5.28 0.28
C VAL A 233 -9.81 -4.91 0.70
N LEU A 234 -10.79 -5.13 -0.18
CA LEU A 234 -12.19 -4.83 0.11
C LEU A 234 -12.74 -5.68 1.27
N ARG A 235 -12.32 -6.94 1.36
CA ARG A 235 -12.75 -7.84 2.45
C ARG A 235 -12.14 -7.46 3.78
N SER A 236 -10.84 -7.15 3.84
CA SER A 236 -10.15 -6.79 5.08
C SER A 236 -10.61 -5.45 5.65
N ASN A 237 -11.12 -4.53 4.79
CA ASN A 237 -11.64 -3.22 5.20
C ASN A 237 -13.15 -3.07 4.96
N ARG A 238 -13.91 -4.16 5.00
CA ARG A 238 -15.30 -4.25 4.57
C ARG A 238 -16.21 -3.22 5.24
N GLU A 239 -16.11 -3.07 6.56
CA GLU A 239 -16.99 -2.18 7.33
C GLU A 239 -16.84 -0.71 6.90
N ASN A 240 -15.60 -0.24 6.83
CA ASN A 240 -15.30 1.13 6.39
C ASN A 240 -15.70 1.36 4.92
N VAL A 241 -15.49 0.36 4.05
CA VAL A 241 -15.89 0.41 2.64
C VAL A 241 -17.41 0.53 2.50
N LEU A 242 -18.19 -0.26 3.23
CA LEU A 242 -19.65 -0.17 3.24
C LEU A 242 -20.12 1.20 3.76
N ALA A 243 -19.51 1.72 4.82
CA ALA A 243 -19.82 3.05 5.33
C ALA A 243 -19.48 4.16 4.31
N ALA A 244 -18.35 4.05 3.60
CA ALA A 244 -17.97 4.98 2.54
C ALA A 244 -18.94 4.92 1.36
N LEU A 245 -19.35 3.72 0.96
CA LEU A 245 -20.31 3.49 -0.12
C LEU A 245 -21.69 4.09 0.23
N SER A 246 -22.17 3.89 1.46
CA SER A 246 -23.44 4.48 1.92
C SER A 246 -23.42 6.01 1.86
N ARG A 247 -22.32 6.64 2.34
CA ARG A 247 -22.17 8.11 2.22
C ARG A 247 -22.16 8.58 0.77
N PHE A 248 -21.52 7.84 -0.13
CA PHE A 248 -21.52 8.16 -1.56
C PHE A 248 -22.93 8.03 -2.17
N GLN A 249 -23.66 6.96 -1.85
CA GLN A 249 -25.04 6.77 -2.32
C GLN A 249 -25.95 7.93 -1.90
N THR A 250 -25.80 8.43 -0.65
CA THR A 250 -26.52 9.63 -0.21
C THR A 250 -26.21 10.83 -1.09
N ARG A 251 -24.93 11.11 -1.37
CA ARG A 251 -24.55 12.25 -2.24
C ARG A 251 -25.02 12.08 -3.68
N LEU A 252 -25.04 10.87 -4.19
CA LEU A 252 -25.60 10.58 -5.52
C LEU A 252 -27.11 10.81 -5.55
N ALA A 253 -27.83 10.43 -4.49
CA ALA A 253 -29.25 10.68 -4.35
C ALA A 253 -29.57 12.19 -4.25
N ASP A 254 -28.74 12.99 -3.55
CA ASP A 254 -28.89 14.45 -3.50
C ASP A 254 -28.86 15.05 -4.93
N LEU A 255 -27.86 14.68 -5.73
CA LEU A 255 -27.73 15.11 -7.13
C LEU A 255 -28.90 14.63 -7.99
N GLN A 256 -29.33 13.38 -7.82
CA GLN A 256 -30.49 12.82 -8.53
C GLN A 256 -31.77 13.59 -8.19
N SER A 257 -31.98 13.93 -6.92
CA SER A 257 -33.15 14.67 -6.46
C SER A 257 -33.22 16.06 -7.10
N ALA A 258 -32.10 16.80 -7.13
CA ALA A 258 -32.01 18.10 -7.76
C ALA A 258 -32.30 18.04 -9.30
N LEU A 259 -31.85 16.98 -9.96
CA LEU A 259 -32.16 16.74 -11.38
C LEU A 259 -33.62 16.41 -11.59
N VAL A 260 -34.24 15.60 -10.75
CA VAL A 260 -35.67 15.21 -10.86
C VAL A 260 -36.58 16.39 -10.58
N SER A 261 -36.26 17.22 -9.59
CA SER A 261 -37.07 18.43 -9.28
C SER A 261 -36.90 19.55 -10.29
N GLY A 262 -35.85 19.53 -11.12
CA GLY A 262 -35.51 20.63 -12.04
C GLY A 262 -35.02 21.88 -11.30
N ASP A 263 -34.56 21.75 -10.05
CA ASP A 263 -34.00 22.84 -9.26
C ASP A 263 -32.56 23.13 -9.69
N GLU A 264 -32.41 24.04 -10.65
CA GLU A 264 -31.11 24.46 -11.18
C GLU A 264 -30.23 25.14 -10.11
N ALA A 265 -30.83 25.83 -9.15
CA ALA A 265 -30.11 26.54 -8.10
C ALA A 265 -29.50 25.52 -7.11
N GLU A 266 -30.29 24.53 -6.68
CA GLU A 266 -29.79 23.43 -5.81
C GLU A 266 -28.70 22.62 -6.52
N LEU A 267 -28.94 22.21 -7.77
CA LEU A 267 -27.94 21.47 -8.54
C LEU A 267 -26.62 22.25 -8.67
N THR A 268 -26.69 23.54 -9.02
CA THR A 268 -25.50 24.39 -9.13
C THR A 268 -24.77 24.50 -7.81
N ALA A 269 -25.48 24.67 -6.70
CA ALA A 269 -24.86 24.75 -5.37
C ALA A 269 -24.13 23.45 -5.00
N LEU A 270 -24.70 22.28 -5.28
CA LEU A 270 -24.05 20.97 -5.06
C LEU A 270 -22.77 20.81 -5.88
N LEU A 271 -22.81 21.20 -7.16
CA LEU A 271 -21.66 21.11 -8.07
C LEU A 271 -20.55 22.09 -7.67
N ASP A 272 -20.88 23.32 -7.27
CA ASP A 272 -19.92 24.30 -6.79
C ASP A 272 -19.27 23.87 -5.47
N HIS A 273 -20.04 23.27 -4.57
CA HIS A 273 -19.49 22.69 -3.36
C HIS A 273 -18.50 21.56 -3.67
N ALA A 274 -18.85 20.67 -4.60
CA ALA A 274 -17.94 19.60 -5.03
C ALA A 274 -16.65 20.16 -5.64
N ARG A 275 -16.74 21.21 -6.46
CA ARG A 275 -15.60 21.91 -7.05
C ARG A 275 -14.70 22.54 -5.99
N ALA A 276 -15.27 23.20 -4.98
CA ALA A 276 -14.51 23.79 -3.87
C ALA A 276 -13.75 22.71 -3.09
N ARG A 277 -14.42 21.60 -2.73
CA ARG A 277 -13.80 20.48 -2.05
C ARG A 277 -12.65 19.84 -2.85
N TYR A 278 -12.81 19.71 -4.16
CA TYR A 278 -11.74 19.23 -5.03
C TYR A 278 -10.51 20.17 -4.98
N SER A 279 -10.74 21.49 -5.06
CA SER A 279 -9.67 22.49 -4.99
C SER A 279 -8.90 22.41 -3.67
N ASP A 280 -9.60 22.23 -2.53
CA ASP A 280 -8.99 22.05 -1.21
C ASP A 280 -8.05 20.85 -1.17
N PHE A 281 -8.48 19.68 -1.70
CA PHE A 281 -7.65 18.47 -1.72
C PHE A 281 -6.40 18.61 -2.59
N VAL A 282 -6.52 19.29 -3.75
CA VAL A 282 -5.37 19.53 -4.64
C VAL A 282 -4.36 20.49 -3.99
N SER A 283 -4.84 21.54 -3.32
CA SER A 283 -3.99 22.51 -2.63
C SER A 283 -3.25 21.89 -1.45
N ALA A 284 -3.94 21.11 -0.61
CA ALA A 284 -3.35 20.45 0.55
C ALA A 284 -2.20 19.49 0.16
N ARG A 285 -2.30 18.84 -1.01
CA ARG A 285 -1.23 17.97 -1.54
C ARG A 285 0.01 18.76 -1.94
N THR A 286 -0.15 19.97 -2.45
CA THR A 286 0.96 20.82 -2.91
C THR A 286 1.74 21.38 -1.73
N ASP A 287 1.08 21.70 -0.61
CA ASP A 287 1.70 22.27 0.59
C ASP A 287 2.44 21.20 1.42
N SER A 288 1.95 19.97 1.49
CA SER A 288 2.64 18.86 2.16
C SER A 288 4.00 18.53 1.52
N HIS A 289 4.15 18.75 0.21
CA HIS A 289 5.43 18.58 -0.50
C HIS A 289 6.42 19.72 -0.26
N LYS A 290 5.93 20.94 0.04
CA LYS A 290 6.80 22.10 0.33
C LYS A 290 7.37 22.09 1.74
N THR A 291 6.64 21.56 2.72
CA THR A 291 7.05 21.54 4.13
C THR A 291 8.12 20.49 4.42
N SER A 292 8.28 19.46 3.59
CA SER A 292 9.29 18.41 3.75
C SER A 292 10.68 18.81 3.24
N VAL A 293 10.82 19.92 2.51
CA VAL A 293 12.10 20.41 1.96
C VAL A 293 12.81 21.37 2.92
N THR A 294 12.19 21.75 4.06
CA THR A 294 12.73 22.82 4.95
C THR A 294 12.96 22.36 6.40
N ARG A 295 13.16 21.06 6.66
CA ARG A 295 13.60 20.59 7.99
C ARG A 295 14.68 19.54 7.89
#